data_546513230fdf4517c2730967df1f46bf
#
_entry.id   546513230fdf4517c2730967df1f46bf
#
_cell.length_a   1.000
_cell.length_b   1.000
_cell.length_c   1.000
_cell.angle_alpha   90.00
_cell.angle_beta   90.00
_cell.angle_gamma   90.00
#
_symmetry.space_group_name_H-M   'P 1'
#
loop_
_entity.id
_entity.type
_entity.pdbx_description
1 polymer ?
#
loop_
_entity_poly.entity_id
_entity_poly.type
_entity_poly.pdbx_seq_one_letter_code
_entity_poly.pdbx_strand_id
1 'polypeptide(L)'
;MILPLLLLASMQVEPAGVTFTCTPVRVWDGDGPLWCAEGPRIRLAGIAAREMDGSCRPNHPCPRASAEAARDALVRLVGRSVGRSPQGHVLVAGPALTCQSLGNGKGSRTAAWCRGPRVGDLSCAMVASGTAVRWARYWRHHRC
;
A
#
# COMPACT_ATOMS: atom_id res chain seq x y z
N MET A 1 8.96 -17.14 38.39
CA MET A 1 8.13 -16.14 37.70
C MET A 1 8.78 -15.83 36.38
N ILE A 2 8.26 -16.40 35.28
CA ILE A 2 8.77 -16.15 33.92
C ILE A 2 7.96 -14.98 33.38
N LEU A 3 8.57 -13.81 33.25
CA LEU A 3 7.96 -12.67 32.59
C LEU A 3 7.82 -13.01 31.09
N PRO A 4 6.62 -12.87 30.50
CA PRO A 4 6.50 -13.01 29.06
C PRO A 4 7.24 -11.85 28.40
N LEU A 5 8.24 -12.16 27.61
CA LEU A 5 8.89 -11.23 26.72
C LEU A 5 7.85 -10.82 25.67
N LEU A 6 7.20 -9.67 25.86
CA LEU A 6 6.41 -9.04 24.80
C LEU A 6 7.36 -8.68 23.67
N LEU A 7 7.39 -9.52 22.64
CA LEU A 7 7.94 -9.12 21.35
C LEU A 7 7.08 -7.96 20.84
N LEU A 8 7.55 -6.75 21.08
CA LEU A 8 7.12 -5.58 20.33
C LEU A 8 7.51 -5.86 18.88
N ALA A 9 6.53 -6.24 18.06
CA ALA A 9 6.70 -6.25 16.62
C ALA A 9 7.04 -4.81 16.22
N SER A 10 8.33 -4.51 16.12
CA SER A 10 8.78 -3.22 15.63
C SER A 10 8.27 -3.10 14.19
N MET A 11 7.58 -2.00 13.89
CA MET A 11 7.18 -1.65 12.53
C MET A 11 8.45 -1.37 11.72
N GLN A 12 9.00 -2.43 11.14
CA GLN A 12 10.26 -2.34 10.41
C GLN A 12 9.98 -1.93 8.97
N VAL A 13 10.73 -0.91 8.54
CA VAL A 13 10.89 -0.63 7.13
C VAL A 13 11.78 -1.72 6.55
N GLU A 14 11.31 -2.41 5.53
CA GLU A 14 12.10 -3.42 4.83
C GLU A 14 13.26 -2.75 4.08
N PRO A 15 14.49 -3.25 4.19
CA PRO A 15 15.63 -2.70 3.47
C PRO A 15 15.42 -2.70 1.96
N ALA A 16 15.94 -1.68 1.27
CA ALA A 16 15.87 -1.60 -0.19
C ALA A 16 16.48 -2.85 -0.85
N GLY A 17 15.80 -3.37 -1.87
CA GLY A 17 16.22 -4.56 -2.62
C GLY A 17 15.73 -5.89 -2.05
N VAL A 18 15.18 -5.90 -0.84
CA VAL A 18 14.63 -7.13 -0.23
C VAL A 18 13.27 -7.46 -0.85
N THR A 19 13.06 -8.73 -1.17
CA THR A 19 11.75 -9.28 -1.50
C THR A 19 11.10 -9.81 -0.23
N PHE A 20 9.84 -9.46 0.00
CA PHE A 20 9.12 -9.86 1.20
C PHE A 20 7.64 -10.15 0.89
N THR A 21 7.00 -10.85 1.81
CA THR A 21 5.58 -11.19 1.73
C THR A 21 4.75 -10.15 2.47
N CYS A 22 3.65 -9.73 1.87
CA CYS A 22 2.64 -8.90 2.51
C CYS A 22 1.26 -9.53 2.38
N THR A 23 0.71 -10.04 3.46
CA THR A 23 -0.69 -10.47 3.53
C THR A 23 -1.53 -9.26 3.95
N PRO A 24 -2.39 -8.73 3.08
CA PRO A 24 -3.13 -7.50 3.34
C PRO A 24 -4.10 -7.67 4.51
N VAL A 25 -4.11 -6.70 5.43
CA VAL A 25 -5.05 -6.66 6.57
C VAL A 25 -5.80 -5.34 6.70
N ARG A 26 -5.21 -4.22 6.23
CA ARG A 26 -5.84 -2.89 6.28
C ARG A 26 -5.41 -2.04 5.08
N VAL A 27 -6.33 -1.21 4.61
CA VAL A 27 -6.07 -0.20 3.57
C VAL A 27 -6.53 1.16 4.09
N TRP A 28 -5.65 2.17 3.99
CA TRP A 28 -6.00 3.54 4.34
C TRP A 28 -6.50 4.33 3.11
N ASP A 29 -5.68 4.47 2.09
CA ASP A 29 -6.02 5.16 0.84
C ASP A 29 -5.47 4.45 -0.39
N GLY A 30 -5.60 5.06 -1.57
CA GLY A 30 -5.31 4.41 -2.84
C GLY A 30 -3.83 4.15 -3.16
N ASP A 31 -2.90 4.77 -2.45
CA ASP A 31 -1.46 4.47 -2.58
C ASP A 31 -0.84 3.93 -1.28
N GLY A 32 -1.64 3.77 -0.25
CA GLY A 32 -1.26 3.21 1.04
C GLY A 32 -1.42 4.20 2.21
N PRO A 33 -1.04 3.81 3.43
CA PRO A 33 -0.43 2.52 3.69
C PRO A 33 -1.39 1.34 3.53
N LEU A 34 -0.86 0.31 2.92
CA LEU A 34 -1.39 -1.04 2.95
C LEU A 34 -0.68 -1.77 4.10
N TRP A 35 -1.43 -2.27 5.06
CA TRP A 35 -0.86 -2.92 6.23
C TRP A 35 -0.78 -4.42 5.98
N CYS A 36 0.39 -5.00 6.30
CA CYS A 36 0.67 -6.42 6.16
C CYS A 36 0.56 -7.12 7.52
N ALA A 37 0.01 -8.33 7.52
CA ALA A 37 -0.01 -9.17 8.73
C ALA A 37 1.40 -9.43 9.26
N GLU A 38 2.40 -9.48 8.39
CA GLU A 38 3.80 -9.67 8.71
C GLU A 38 4.46 -8.47 9.40
N GLY A 39 3.80 -7.31 9.43
CA GLY A 39 4.27 -6.11 10.13
C GLY A 39 4.52 -4.88 9.27
N PRO A 40 5.10 -4.97 8.07
CA PRO A 40 5.35 -3.80 7.24
C PRO A 40 4.08 -3.03 6.88
N ARG A 41 4.24 -1.72 6.70
CA ARG A 41 3.22 -0.84 6.11
C ARG A 41 3.74 -0.34 4.78
N ILE A 42 2.99 -0.60 3.72
CA ILE A 42 3.43 -0.38 2.35
C ILE A 42 2.87 0.94 1.81
N ARG A 43 3.75 1.73 1.25
CA ARG A 43 3.42 2.77 0.29
C ARG A 43 3.68 2.21 -1.10
N LEU A 44 2.63 2.07 -1.91
CA LEU A 44 2.80 1.55 -3.28
C LEU A 44 3.69 2.50 -4.08
N ALA A 45 4.72 1.92 -4.69
CA ALA A 45 5.71 2.69 -5.43
C ALA A 45 5.15 3.25 -6.73
N GLY A 46 5.68 4.39 -7.14
CA GLY A 46 5.51 4.97 -8.47
C GLY A 46 4.14 5.57 -8.78
N ILE A 47 3.21 5.61 -7.84
CA ILE A 47 1.87 6.15 -8.04
C ILE A 47 1.50 7.19 -6.99
N ALA A 48 0.49 8.00 -7.31
CA ALA A 48 -0.14 8.91 -6.37
C ALA A 48 -1.67 8.80 -6.47
N ALA A 49 -2.34 8.80 -5.33
CA ALA A 49 -3.77 8.91 -5.16
C ALA A 49 -4.09 10.14 -4.30
N ARG A 50 -5.35 10.60 -4.31
CA ARG A 50 -5.75 11.67 -3.39
C ARG A 50 -5.68 11.21 -1.94
N GLU A 51 -5.31 12.14 -1.07
CA GLU A 51 -5.41 11.96 0.38
C GLU A 51 -6.89 11.84 0.79
N MET A 52 -7.16 11.19 1.94
CA MET A 52 -8.54 10.95 2.38
C MET A 52 -9.33 12.22 2.70
N ASP A 53 -8.67 13.36 2.90
CA ASP A 53 -9.32 14.68 2.99
C ASP A 53 -9.69 15.29 1.62
N GLY A 54 -9.40 14.59 0.52
CA GLY A 54 -9.66 15.01 -0.85
C GLY A 54 -8.55 15.85 -1.47
N SER A 55 -7.54 16.23 -0.71
CA SER A 55 -6.41 17.04 -1.21
C SER A 55 -5.37 16.18 -1.94
N CYS A 56 -4.48 16.87 -2.65
CA CYS A 56 -3.22 16.32 -3.11
C CYS A 56 -2.09 17.02 -2.38
N ARG A 57 -1.08 16.27 -1.94
CA ARG A 57 0.09 16.87 -1.30
C ARG A 57 0.86 17.75 -2.28
N PRO A 58 1.53 18.82 -1.81
CA PRO A 58 2.40 19.63 -2.66
C PRO A 58 3.43 18.77 -3.40
N ASN A 59 3.66 19.07 -4.67
CA ASN A 59 4.59 18.38 -5.56
C ASN A 59 4.24 16.91 -5.87
N HIS A 60 3.08 16.43 -5.45
CA HIS A 60 2.55 15.13 -5.86
C HIS A 60 1.67 15.29 -7.10
N PRO A 61 1.65 14.31 -8.02
CA PRO A 61 0.62 14.26 -9.05
C PRO A 61 -0.76 14.21 -8.41
N CYS A 62 -1.74 14.85 -9.06
CA CYS A 62 -3.08 14.96 -8.51
C CYS A 62 -4.10 14.29 -9.44
N PRO A 63 -4.53 13.05 -9.16
CA PRO A 63 -5.54 12.38 -9.95
C PRO A 63 -6.92 13.03 -9.79
N ARG A 64 -7.78 12.87 -10.80
CA ARG A 64 -9.16 13.35 -10.75
C ARG A 64 -10.06 12.51 -9.84
N ALA A 65 -9.81 11.21 -9.77
CA ALA A 65 -10.60 10.29 -8.96
C ALA A 65 -10.55 10.68 -7.48
N SER A 66 -11.66 10.47 -6.78
CA SER A 66 -11.73 10.71 -5.33
C SER A 66 -10.82 9.78 -4.55
N ALA A 67 -10.49 10.18 -3.33
CA ALA A 67 -9.72 9.34 -2.41
C ALA A 67 -10.46 8.04 -2.10
N GLU A 68 -11.77 8.11 -1.91
CA GLU A 68 -12.62 6.93 -1.65
C GLU A 68 -12.64 5.96 -2.83
N ALA A 69 -12.76 6.48 -4.06
CA ALA A 69 -12.71 5.63 -5.27
C ALA A 69 -11.37 4.92 -5.39
N ALA A 70 -10.26 5.60 -5.13
CA ALA A 70 -8.93 5.01 -5.17
C ALA A 70 -8.74 3.97 -4.04
N ARG A 71 -9.15 4.28 -2.82
CA ARG A 71 -9.12 3.33 -1.70
C ARG A 71 -9.91 2.07 -2.04
N ASP A 72 -11.13 2.22 -2.53
CA ASP A 72 -12.02 1.10 -2.84
C ASP A 72 -11.48 0.26 -4.00
N ALA A 73 -10.82 0.88 -4.98
CA ALA A 73 -10.11 0.16 -6.04
C ALA A 73 -8.98 -0.70 -5.47
N LEU A 74 -8.16 -0.15 -4.58
CA LEU A 74 -7.09 -0.93 -3.95
C LEU A 74 -7.64 -2.08 -3.12
N VAL A 75 -8.70 -1.85 -2.35
CA VAL A 75 -9.37 -2.91 -1.58
C VAL A 75 -9.78 -4.07 -2.49
N ARG A 76 -10.42 -3.79 -3.62
CA ARG A 76 -10.83 -4.84 -4.58
C ARG A 76 -9.65 -5.57 -5.19
N LEU A 77 -8.54 -4.89 -5.44
CA LEU A 77 -7.34 -5.49 -6.02
C LEU A 77 -6.62 -6.43 -5.05
N VAL A 78 -6.60 -6.09 -3.76
CA VAL A 78 -5.89 -6.89 -2.74
C VAL A 78 -6.75 -7.96 -2.09
N GLY A 79 -8.08 -7.87 -2.24
CA GLY A 79 -8.99 -8.85 -1.64
C GLY A 79 -10.42 -8.34 -1.55
N ARG A 80 -11.01 -8.43 -0.37
CA ARG A 80 -12.36 -7.96 -0.07
C ARG A 80 -12.41 -7.27 1.28
N SER A 81 -13.33 -6.32 1.42
CA SER A 81 -13.60 -5.68 2.71
C SER A 81 -14.25 -6.66 3.69
N VAL A 82 -13.76 -6.68 4.92
CA VAL A 82 -14.33 -7.47 6.03
C VAL A 82 -14.72 -6.60 7.24
N GLY A 83 -14.67 -5.28 7.08
CA GLY A 83 -15.07 -4.34 8.14
C GLY A 83 -14.27 -3.04 8.09
N ARG A 84 -14.39 -2.29 9.17
CA ARG A 84 -13.69 -1.02 9.38
C ARG A 84 -13.01 -1.00 10.75
N SER A 85 -11.83 -0.41 10.83
CA SER A 85 -11.20 -0.13 12.12
C SER A 85 -11.82 1.12 12.76
N PRO A 86 -11.66 1.32 14.08
CA PRO A 86 -12.08 2.56 14.74
C PRO A 86 -11.44 3.82 14.15
N GLN A 87 -10.26 3.71 13.55
CA GLN A 87 -9.52 4.81 12.91
C GLN A 87 -9.96 5.07 11.46
N GLY A 88 -10.89 4.26 10.91
CA GLY A 88 -11.41 4.43 9.56
C GLY A 88 -10.69 3.66 8.46
N HIS A 89 -9.72 2.80 8.79
CA HIS A 89 -9.13 1.88 7.82
C HIS A 89 -10.15 0.88 7.33
N VAL A 90 -10.08 0.50 6.07
CA VAL A 90 -10.84 -0.65 5.57
C VAL A 90 -10.08 -1.92 5.95
N LEU A 91 -10.72 -2.77 6.73
CA LEU A 91 -10.18 -4.10 7.04
C LEU A 91 -10.41 -5.01 5.84
N VAL A 92 -9.38 -5.74 5.46
CA VAL A 92 -9.41 -6.58 4.25
C VAL A 92 -8.96 -8.00 4.54
N ALA A 93 -9.46 -8.92 3.72
CA ALA A 93 -8.96 -10.29 3.62
C ALA A 93 -8.59 -10.55 2.16
N GLY A 94 -7.40 -11.05 1.94
CA GLY A 94 -6.90 -11.34 0.60
C GLY A 94 -5.65 -12.21 0.62
N PRO A 95 -5.24 -12.70 -0.56
CA PRO A 95 -4.06 -13.55 -0.66
C PRO A 95 -2.78 -12.77 -0.40
N ALA A 96 -1.73 -13.48 -0.01
CA ALA A 96 -0.41 -12.90 0.18
C ALA A 96 0.11 -12.28 -1.12
N LEU A 97 0.65 -11.08 -0.99
CA LEU A 97 1.35 -10.37 -2.05
C LEU A 97 2.85 -10.64 -1.95
N THR A 98 3.53 -10.61 -3.08
CA THR A 98 5.00 -10.57 -3.14
C THR A 98 5.42 -9.15 -3.44
N CYS A 99 6.23 -8.56 -2.55
CA CYS A 99 6.66 -7.17 -2.64
C CYS A 99 8.17 -7.07 -2.75
N GLN A 100 8.64 -6.09 -3.52
CA GLN A 100 10.04 -5.71 -3.60
C GLN A 100 10.22 -4.34 -2.96
N SER A 101 11.03 -4.27 -1.91
CA SER A 101 11.29 -3.03 -1.19
C SER A 101 12.18 -2.08 -1.96
N LEU A 102 11.83 -0.82 -1.91
CA LEU A 102 12.67 0.32 -2.32
C LEU A 102 13.24 1.08 -1.13
N GLY A 103 13.02 0.56 0.09
CA GLY A 103 13.41 1.22 1.33
C GLY A 103 12.32 2.12 1.91
N ASN A 104 12.74 3.13 2.65
CA ASN A 104 11.82 4.00 3.38
C ASN A 104 10.92 4.81 2.43
N GLY A 105 9.61 4.71 2.63
CA GLY A 105 8.57 5.43 1.89
C GLY A 105 7.96 6.61 2.68
N LYS A 106 8.72 7.24 3.54
CA LYS A 106 8.38 8.23 4.57
C LYS A 106 7.81 7.63 5.84
N GLY A 107 8.24 8.16 6.97
CA GLY A 107 7.86 7.68 8.29
C GLY A 107 8.29 6.22 8.45
N SER A 108 7.39 5.40 8.95
CA SER A 108 7.62 3.95 9.15
C SER A 108 7.09 3.09 8.00
N ARG A 109 6.88 3.66 6.81
CA ARG A 109 6.38 2.92 5.63
C ARG A 109 7.52 2.42 4.77
N THR A 110 7.32 1.23 4.18
CA THR A 110 8.18 0.69 3.13
C THR A 110 7.61 1.08 1.78
N ALA A 111 8.35 1.77 0.94
CA ALA A 111 8.00 1.93 -0.46
C ALA A 111 8.28 0.62 -1.18
N ALA A 112 7.31 0.09 -1.93
CA ALA A 112 7.47 -1.20 -2.58
C ALA A 112 6.64 -1.35 -3.85
N TRP A 113 7.16 -2.17 -4.77
CA TRP A 113 6.41 -2.76 -5.88
C TRP A 113 5.82 -4.07 -5.39
N CYS A 114 4.50 -4.22 -5.44
CA CYS A 114 3.82 -5.43 -4.98
C CYS A 114 3.04 -6.11 -6.09
N ARG A 115 3.03 -7.43 -6.09
CA ARG A 115 2.30 -8.25 -7.05
C ARG A 115 1.37 -9.21 -6.32
N GLY A 116 0.16 -9.31 -6.82
CA GLY A 116 -0.82 -10.29 -6.36
C GLY A 116 -1.02 -11.43 -7.36
N PRO A 117 -1.56 -12.58 -6.92
CA PRO A 117 -1.70 -13.75 -7.78
C PRO A 117 -2.69 -13.58 -8.94
N ARG A 118 -3.67 -12.69 -8.81
CA ARG A 118 -4.71 -12.46 -9.82
C ARG A 118 -4.55 -11.16 -10.60
N VAL A 119 -4.02 -10.15 -9.95
CA VAL A 119 -4.00 -8.78 -10.47
C VAL A 119 -2.64 -8.35 -11.02
N GLY A 120 -1.60 -9.16 -10.79
CA GLY A 120 -0.25 -8.80 -11.16
C GLY A 120 0.27 -7.61 -10.35
N ASP A 121 0.93 -6.67 -11.00
CA ASP A 121 1.51 -5.48 -10.36
C ASP A 121 0.40 -4.53 -9.89
N LEU A 122 0.39 -4.23 -8.59
CA LEU A 122 -0.65 -3.39 -7.99
C LEU A 122 -0.56 -1.94 -8.45
N SER A 123 0.63 -1.38 -8.58
CA SER A 123 0.77 0.00 -9.06
C SER A 123 0.26 0.14 -10.49
N CYS A 124 0.56 -0.83 -11.36
CA CYS A 124 0.03 -0.88 -12.72
C CYS A 124 -1.50 -1.01 -12.72
N ALA A 125 -2.04 -1.87 -11.88
CA ALA A 125 -3.50 -2.08 -11.79
C ALA A 125 -4.21 -0.83 -11.26
N MET A 126 -3.64 -0.11 -10.30
CA MET A 126 -4.20 1.14 -9.79
C MET A 126 -4.23 2.23 -10.87
N VAL A 127 -3.17 2.36 -11.67
CA VAL A 127 -3.16 3.28 -12.82
C VAL A 127 -4.21 2.87 -13.86
N ALA A 128 -4.29 1.58 -14.18
CA ALA A 128 -5.27 1.06 -15.13
C ALA A 128 -6.71 1.26 -14.66
N SER A 129 -6.97 1.27 -13.36
CA SER A 129 -8.30 1.56 -12.80
C SER A 129 -8.75 3.01 -12.99
N GLY A 130 -7.82 3.92 -13.32
CA GLY A 130 -8.09 5.35 -13.44
C GLY A 130 -8.16 6.09 -12.09
N THR A 131 -7.88 5.42 -10.96
CA THR A 131 -8.02 6.02 -9.62
C THR A 131 -6.70 6.54 -9.05
N ALA A 132 -5.58 6.13 -9.61
CA ALA A 132 -4.27 6.67 -9.31
C ALA A 132 -3.54 7.05 -10.59
N VAL A 133 -2.54 7.89 -10.48
CA VAL A 133 -1.70 8.31 -11.60
C VAL A 133 -0.25 7.93 -11.38
N ARG A 134 0.48 7.71 -12.47
CA ARG A 134 1.92 7.49 -12.40
C ARG A 134 2.61 8.72 -11.84
N TRP A 135 3.54 8.49 -10.95
CA TRP A 135 4.47 9.52 -10.50
C TRP A 135 5.79 9.31 -11.23
N ALA A 136 5.98 10.00 -12.35
CA ALA A 136 7.08 9.78 -13.29
C ALA A 136 8.45 9.73 -12.61
N ARG A 137 8.69 10.60 -11.63
CA ARG A 137 9.94 10.66 -10.84
C ARG A 137 10.29 9.32 -10.18
N TYR A 138 9.29 8.55 -9.73
CA TYR A 138 9.46 7.28 -9.02
C TYR A 138 9.07 6.06 -9.85
N TRP A 139 8.34 6.27 -10.96
CA TRP A 139 8.01 5.18 -11.88
C TRP A 139 9.24 4.69 -12.63
N ARG A 140 10.05 5.61 -13.11
CA ARG A 140 11.31 5.37 -13.86
C ARG A 140 11.10 4.37 -15.01
N HIS A 141 11.79 3.23 -14.93
CA HIS A 141 11.76 2.17 -15.95
C HIS A 141 10.82 1.02 -15.58
N HIS A 142 9.96 1.21 -14.58
CA HIS A 142 9.01 0.18 -14.17
C HIS A 142 8.07 -0.18 -15.32
N ARG A 143 7.85 -1.47 -15.52
CA ARG A 143 7.02 -2.00 -16.60
C ARG A 143 5.82 -2.75 -16.04
N CYS A 144 4.70 -2.55 -16.68
CA CYS A 144 3.51 -3.36 -16.45
C CYS A 144 3.56 -4.66 -17.32
#